data_c55857052c60d4789383abe58c3e38bd
#
_entry.id   c55857052c60d4789383abe58c3e38bd
#
_cell.length_a   1.000
_cell.length_b   1.000
_cell.length_c   1.000
_cell.angle_alpha   90.00
_cell.angle_beta   90.00
_cell.angle_gamma   90.00
#
_symmetry.space_group_name_H-M   'P 1'
#
loop_
_entity.id
_entity.type
_entity.pdbx_description
1 polymer ?
#
loop_
_entity_poly.entity_id
_entity_poly.type
_entity_poly.pdbx_seq_one_letter_code
_entity_poly.pdbx_strand_id
1 'polypeptide(L)'
;DTFTYTLSEKQLNDYSKKKLFIYNRATNDKDIAVEFLKRNANMLIIDATYGMEITYGEEELWLNPSNLLMMTQNIKNGLQEYMTNSYLEKEIDKKYEEIKVTLSELDANLKLTAENASRKKIVVNSDSLKYLEKYGFEVISLDSTNEAVSDKTISSTIDSITNGEVKH
;
A
#
# COMPACT_ATOMS: atom_id res chain seq x y z
N ASP A 1 -10.93 10.06 -7.70
CA ASP A 1 -9.46 10.04 -7.74
C ASP A 1 -8.89 10.61 -6.46
N THR A 2 -8.58 9.73 -5.52
CA THR A 2 -8.00 10.11 -4.22
C THR A 2 -6.51 10.46 -4.34
N PHE A 3 -5.87 10.11 -5.44
CA PHE A 3 -4.42 10.23 -5.65
C PHE A 3 -3.97 11.55 -6.28
N THR A 4 -4.89 12.41 -6.68
CA THR A 4 -4.59 13.71 -7.33
C THR A 4 -5.02 14.91 -6.47
N TYR A 5 -5.02 14.75 -5.15
CA TYR A 5 -5.38 15.84 -4.25
C TYR A 5 -4.35 16.96 -4.33
N THR A 6 -4.82 18.17 -4.65
CA THR A 6 -3.98 19.36 -4.68
C THR A 6 -4.25 20.23 -3.46
N LEU A 7 -3.20 20.53 -2.71
CA LEU A 7 -3.28 21.44 -1.57
C LEU A 7 -3.48 22.88 -2.00
N SER A 8 -4.38 23.59 -1.34
CA SER A 8 -4.50 25.05 -1.46
C SER A 8 -3.28 25.75 -0.88
N GLU A 9 -3.00 26.98 -1.29
CA GLU A 9 -1.90 27.80 -0.73
C GLU A 9 -1.97 27.93 0.80
N LYS A 10 -3.19 28.08 1.35
CA LYS A 10 -3.39 28.11 2.79
C LYS A 10 -2.94 26.81 3.45
N GLN A 11 -3.32 25.68 2.91
CA GLN A 11 -2.93 24.35 3.44
C GLN A 11 -1.42 24.13 3.32
N LEU A 12 -0.83 24.50 2.17
CA LEU A 12 0.63 24.43 1.99
C LEU A 12 1.36 25.26 3.05
N ASN A 13 0.91 26.47 3.32
CA ASN A 13 1.49 27.36 4.33
C ASN A 13 1.28 26.82 5.76
N ASP A 14 0.14 26.24 6.07
CA ASP A 14 -0.17 25.75 7.42
C ASP A 14 0.54 24.43 7.71
N TYR A 15 0.60 23.53 6.74
CA TYR A 15 1.25 22.23 6.90
C TYR A 15 2.78 22.33 6.87
N SER A 16 3.35 23.25 6.08
CA SER A 16 4.80 23.49 6.07
C SER A 16 5.37 23.99 7.40
N LYS A 17 4.52 24.48 8.32
CA LYS A 17 4.92 24.83 9.69
C LYS A 17 5.15 23.61 10.60
N LYS A 18 4.77 22.41 10.16
CA LYS A 18 4.98 21.19 10.93
C LYS A 18 6.45 20.78 10.90
N LYS A 19 6.84 19.99 11.90
CA LYS A 19 8.24 19.55 12.04
C LYS A 19 8.57 18.33 11.21
N LEU A 20 7.57 17.49 10.94
CA LEU A 20 7.73 16.22 10.27
C LEU A 20 6.61 16.02 9.24
N PHE A 21 6.97 15.49 8.08
CA PHE A 21 6.05 14.99 7.06
C PHE A 21 6.44 13.57 6.67
N ILE A 22 5.50 12.63 6.78
CA ILE A 22 5.64 11.25 6.30
C ILE A 22 4.84 11.15 5.01
N TYR A 23 5.45 10.67 3.95
CA TYR A 23 4.85 10.67 2.63
C TYR A 23 5.04 9.35 1.89
N ASN A 24 4.19 9.14 0.89
CA ASN A 24 4.28 8.04 -0.06
C ASN A 24 4.88 8.58 -1.38
N ARG A 25 6.12 8.19 -1.67
CA ARG A 25 6.82 8.61 -2.89
C ARG A 25 6.17 8.10 -4.17
N ALA A 26 5.41 7.02 -4.09
CA ALA A 26 4.74 6.41 -5.22
C ALA A 26 3.52 7.21 -5.71
N THR A 27 3.06 8.17 -4.91
CA THR A 27 1.95 9.08 -5.24
C THR A 27 2.46 10.51 -5.53
N ASN A 28 1.55 11.45 -5.71
CA ASN A 28 1.89 12.89 -5.84
C ASN A 28 2.38 13.52 -4.51
N ASP A 29 2.42 12.78 -3.42
CA ASP A 29 2.92 13.26 -2.12
C ASP A 29 4.38 13.72 -2.20
N LYS A 30 5.18 13.15 -3.12
CA LYS A 30 6.54 13.61 -3.38
C LYS A 30 6.59 15.09 -3.78
N ASP A 31 5.67 15.53 -4.64
CA ASP A 31 5.63 16.92 -5.07
C ASP A 31 5.17 17.82 -3.92
N ILE A 32 4.26 17.34 -3.08
CA ILE A 32 3.85 18.02 -1.84
C ILE A 32 5.03 18.15 -0.88
N ALA A 33 5.84 17.09 -0.70
CA ALA A 33 7.04 17.13 0.13
C ALA A 33 8.05 18.20 -0.36
N VAL A 34 8.25 18.28 -1.68
CA VAL A 34 9.11 19.33 -2.29
C VAL A 34 8.55 20.73 -1.99
N GLU A 35 7.24 20.93 -2.11
CA GLU A 35 6.62 22.22 -1.82
C GLU A 35 6.73 22.61 -0.35
N PHE A 36 6.63 21.64 0.56
CA PHE A 36 6.87 21.89 1.98
C PHE A 36 8.32 22.27 2.27
N LEU A 37 9.30 21.58 1.68
CA LEU A 37 10.71 21.88 1.86
C LEU A 37 11.12 23.26 1.30
N LYS A 38 10.51 23.70 0.20
CA LYS A 38 10.69 25.08 -0.32
C LYS A 38 10.26 26.14 0.70
N ARG A 39 9.23 25.86 1.52
CA ARG A 39 8.69 26.78 2.52
C ARG A 39 9.37 26.62 3.89
N ASN A 40 9.83 25.41 4.21
CA ASN A 40 10.48 25.07 5.47
C ASN A 40 11.58 24.04 5.24
N ALA A 41 12.78 24.51 4.95
CA ALA A 41 13.95 23.66 4.70
C ALA A 41 14.37 22.80 5.92
N ASN A 42 13.86 23.12 7.12
CA ASN A 42 14.14 22.36 8.34
C ASN A 42 13.08 21.29 8.65
N MET A 43 12.08 21.13 7.78
CA MET A 43 11.10 20.05 7.93
C MET A 43 11.78 18.72 7.75
N LEU A 44 11.55 17.80 8.67
CA LEU A 44 11.96 16.42 8.56
C LEU A 44 11.00 15.68 7.63
N ILE A 45 11.53 14.87 6.74
CA ILE A 45 10.70 14.07 5.83
C ILE A 45 11.06 12.58 5.94
N ILE A 46 10.04 11.74 5.91
CA ILE A 46 10.18 10.27 5.88
C ILE A 46 9.44 9.75 4.65
N ASP A 47 10.17 9.11 3.76
CA ASP A 47 9.61 8.36 2.65
C ASP A 47 9.19 6.95 3.14
N ALA A 48 7.89 6.76 3.33
CA ALA A 48 7.35 5.48 3.77
C ALA A 48 7.55 4.35 2.76
N THR A 49 7.72 4.69 1.49
CA THR A 49 7.87 3.74 0.38
C THR A 49 9.29 3.62 -0.14
N TYR A 50 10.27 4.09 0.62
CA TYR A 50 11.67 4.02 0.23
C TYR A 50 12.11 2.58 -0.11
N GLY A 51 12.70 2.41 -1.30
CA GLY A 51 13.17 1.10 -1.78
C GLY A 51 12.08 0.10 -2.16
N MET A 52 10.82 0.53 -2.21
CA MET A 52 9.72 -0.32 -2.64
C MET A 52 9.44 -0.17 -4.14
N GLU A 53 9.08 -1.27 -4.77
CA GLU A 53 8.58 -1.32 -6.15
C GLU A 53 7.09 -1.61 -6.14
N ILE A 54 6.35 -0.94 -7.03
CA ILE A 54 4.92 -1.15 -7.25
C ILE A 54 4.77 -1.98 -8.51
N THR A 55 4.10 -3.11 -8.42
CA THR A 55 3.91 -4.01 -9.55
C THR A 55 2.52 -3.87 -10.17
N TYR A 56 1.49 -3.76 -9.34
CA TYR A 56 0.10 -3.86 -9.80
C TYR A 56 -0.74 -2.59 -9.58
N GLY A 57 -0.26 -1.63 -8.80
CA GLY A 57 -0.96 -0.39 -8.52
C GLY A 57 -0.60 0.15 -7.14
N GLU A 58 -0.88 1.42 -6.92
CA GLU A 58 -0.47 2.09 -5.69
C GLU A 58 -1.13 1.51 -4.43
N GLU A 59 -2.38 1.02 -4.55
CA GLU A 59 -3.11 0.40 -3.46
C GLU A 59 -2.46 -0.89 -2.95
N GLU A 60 -1.66 -1.57 -3.77
CA GLU A 60 -0.89 -2.73 -3.36
C GLU A 60 0.01 -2.43 -2.16
N LEU A 61 0.50 -1.19 -2.04
CA LEU A 61 1.37 -0.77 -0.96
C LEU A 61 0.77 -1.02 0.43
N TRP A 62 -0.52 -0.77 0.60
CA TRP A 62 -1.19 -0.95 1.90
C TRP A 62 -2.16 -2.12 1.96
N LEU A 63 -2.55 -2.70 0.83
CA LEU A 63 -3.38 -3.91 0.77
C LEU A 63 -2.55 -5.17 0.98
N ASN A 64 -1.31 -5.21 0.46
CA ASN A 64 -0.41 -6.33 0.63
C ASN A 64 0.28 -6.26 2.02
N PRO A 65 0.05 -7.24 2.92
CA PRO A 65 0.62 -7.19 4.28
C PRO A 65 2.14 -7.06 4.30
N SER A 66 2.86 -7.67 3.34
CA SER A 66 4.32 -7.57 3.26
C SER A 66 4.76 -6.16 2.90
N ASN A 67 4.07 -5.49 1.97
CA ASN A 67 4.35 -4.11 1.59
C ASN A 67 4.04 -3.16 2.74
N LEU A 68 2.90 -3.33 3.40
CA LEU A 68 2.54 -2.53 4.56
C LEU A 68 3.55 -2.68 5.72
N LEU A 69 4.07 -3.89 5.93
CA LEU A 69 5.13 -4.12 6.91
C LEU A 69 6.42 -3.37 6.53
N MET A 70 6.80 -3.38 5.25
CA MET A 70 7.97 -2.63 4.77
C MET A 70 7.79 -1.12 4.94
N MET A 71 6.60 -0.58 4.60
CA MET A 71 6.27 0.84 4.86
C MET A 71 6.40 1.17 6.35
N THR A 72 5.87 0.32 7.22
CA THR A 72 5.95 0.51 8.67
C THR A 72 7.40 0.50 9.16
N GLN A 73 8.25 -0.37 8.59
CA GLN A 73 9.68 -0.42 8.89
C GLN A 73 10.39 0.87 8.45
N ASN A 74 10.08 1.38 7.25
CA ASN A 74 10.64 2.63 6.75
C ASN A 74 10.27 3.82 7.65
N ILE A 75 9.00 3.89 8.06
CA ILE A 75 8.52 4.93 9.00
C ILE A 75 9.23 4.81 10.34
N LYS A 76 9.34 3.59 10.89
CA LYS A 76 10.07 3.34 12.14
C LYS A 76 11.51 3.85 12.05
N ASN A 77 12.24 3.42 11.02
CA ASN A 77 13.65 3.79 10.82
C ASN A 77 13.80 5.31 10.70
N GLY A 78 12.96 5.96 9.91
CA GLY A 78 12.98 7.41 9.78
C GLY A 78 12.66 8.15 11.08
N LEU A 79 11.70 7.66 11.86
CA LEU A 79 11.40 8.23 13.17
C LEU A 79 12.57 8.10 14.13
N GLN A 80 13.25 6.95 14.17
CA GLN A 80 14.39 6.71 15.04
C GLN A 80 15.62 7.55 14.65
N GLU A 81 15.82 7.82 13.35
CA GLU A 81 16.89 8.70 12.88
C GLU A 81 16.77 10.13 13.44
N TYR A 82 15.52 10.60 13.64
CA TYR A 82 15.25 11.94 14.15
C TYR A 82 15.02 12.02 15.67
N MET A 83 14.96 10.87 16.34
CA MET A 83 14.73 10.80 17.78
C MET A 83 16.04 10.91 18.55
N THR A 84 15.98 11.67 19.67
CA THR A 84 17.07 11.75 20.64
C THR A 84 16.65 11.23 22.02
N ASN A 85 15.42 10.75 22.15
CA ASN A 85 14.84 10.29 23.40
C ASN A 85 14.71 8.77 23.40
N SER A 86 15.54 8.10 24.20
CA SER A 86 15.59 6.64 24.30
C SER A 86 14.28 5.97 24.79
N TYR A 87 13.44 6.70 25.52
CA TYR A 87 12.12 6.19 25.91
C TYR A 87 11.20 6.13 24.69
N LEU A 88 11.16 7.19 23.87
CA LEU A 88 10.35 7.20 22.66
C LEU A 88 10.84 6.20 21.61
N GLU A 89 12.14 5.99 21.50
CA GLU A 89 12.71 4.94 20.64
C GLU A 89 12.18 3.56 21.02
N LYS A 90 12.16 3.23 22.32
CA LYS A 90 11.63 1.96 22.82
C LYS A 90 10.12 1.81 22.58
N GLU A 91 9.35 2.89 22.74
CA GLU A 91 7.91 2.86 22.44
C GLU A 91 7.64 2.66 20.95
N ILE A 92 8.44 3.28 20.07
CA ILE A 92 8.36 3.05 18.61
C ILE A 92 8.69 1.60 18.28
N ASP A 93 9.76 1.04 18.84
CA ASP A 93 10.12 -0.37 18.64
C ASP A 93 9.00 -1.29 19.10
N LYS A 94 8.44 -1.06 20.27
CA LYS A 94 7.33 -1.84 20.80
C LYS A 94 6.12 -1.80 19.87
N LYS A 95 5.73 -0.61 19.42
CA LYS A 95 4.59 -0.45 18.52
C LYS A 95 4.83 -1.08 17.15
N TYR A 96 6.05 -1.00 16.65
CA TYR A 96 6.43 -1.71 15.42
C TYR A 96 6.29 -3.22 15.57
N GLU A 97 6.79 -3.82 16.67
CA GLU A 97 6.67 -5.27 16.89
C GLU A 97 5.19 -5.70 17.03
N GLU A 98 4.33 -4.91 17.67
CA GLU A 98 2.89 -5.16 17.72
C GLU A 98 2.26 -5.21 16.30
N ILE A 99 2.58 -4.23 15.46
CA ILE A 99 2.09 -4.16 14.07
C ILE A 99 2.65 -5.35 13.26
N LYS A 100 3.93 -5.64 13.39
CA LYS A 100 4.59 -6.75 12.70
C LYS A 100 3.94 -8.09 13.00
N VAL A 101 3.62 -8.36 14.28
CA VAL A 101 2.89 -9.57 14.66
C VAL A 101 1.53 -9.62 13.95
N THR A 102 0.75 -8.55 14.05
CA THR A 102 -0.58 -8.47 13.43
C THR A 102 -0.53 -8.69 11.90
N LEU A 103 0.42 -8.06 11.20
CA LEU A 103 0.57 -8.22 9.75
C LEU A 103 1.07 -9.62 9.37
N SER A 104 1.95 -10.21 10.18
CA SER A 104 2.42 -11.59 9.98
C SER A 104 1.29 -12.62 10.17
N GLU A 105 0.42 -12.39 11.14
CA GLU A 105 -0.78 -13.22 11.34
C GLU A 105 -1.75 -13.08 10.17
N LEU A 106 -1.95 -11.87 9.66
CA LEU A 106 -2.78 -11.64 8.48
C LEU A 106 -2.20 -12.35 7.23
N ASP A 107 -0.89 -12.24 6.99
CA ASP A 107 -0.21 -12.92 5.89
C ASP A 107 -0.37 -14.45 6.00
N ALA A 108 -0.18 -15.01 7.19
CA ALA A 108 -0.38 -16.44 7.45
C ALA A 108 -1.83 -16.87 7.23
N ASN A 109 -2.80 -16.07 7.69
CA ASN A 109 -4.23 -16.34 7.50
C ASN A 109 -4.65 -16.30 6.03
N LEU A 110 -4.12 -15.36 5.24
CA LEU A 110 -4.34 -15.32 3.79
C LEU A 110 -3.81 -16.59 3.12
N LYS A 111 -2.61 -17.04 3.51
CA LYS A 111 -2.03 -18.28 3.01
C LYS A 111 -2.88 -19.50 3.35
N LEU A 112 -3.27 -19.66 4.62
CA LEU A 112 -4.14 -20.74 5.07
C LEU A 112 -5.50 -20.72 4.37
N THR A 113 -6.07 -19.54 4.16
CA THR A 113 -7.32 -19.34 3.42
C THR A 113 -7.18 -19.86 1.99
N ALA A 114 -6.11 -19.48 1.31
CA ALA A 114 -5.84 -19.93 -0.05
C ALA A 114 -5.57 -21.44 -0.13
N GLU A 115 -4.83 -22.02 0.83
CA GLU A 115 -4.55 -23.45 0.89
C GLU A 115 -5.83 -24.28 1.07
N ASN A 116 -6.74 -23.82 1.92
CA ASN A 116 -8.00 -24.51 2.27
C ASN A 116 -9.16 -24.15 1.32
N ALA A 117 -9.01 -23.17 0.44
CA ALA A 117 -10.05 -22.78 -0.49
C ALA A 117 -10.36 -23.91 -1.49
N SER A 118 -11.62 -24.34 -1.54
CA SER A 118 -12.11 -25.31 -2.55
C SER A 118 -12.12 -24.72 -3.96
N ARG A 119 -12.14 -23.39 -4.06
CA ARG A 119 -12.05 -22.61 -5.29
C ARG A 119 -10.99 -21.53 -5.10
N LYS A 120 -10.03 -21.49 -6.01
CA LYS A 120 -8.91 -20.55 -5.94
C LYS A 120 -9.00 -19.42 -6.96
N LYS A 121 -9.96 -19.51 -7.88
CA LYS A 121 -10.18 -18.49 -8.89
C LYS A 121 -11.08 -17.38 -8.34
N ILE A 122 -10.60 -16.16 -8.42
CA ILE A 122 -11.32 -14.95 -7.98
C ILE A 122 -11.30 -13.91 -9.10
N VAL A 123 -12.36 -13.14 -9.20
CA VAL A 123 -12.49 -12.01 -10.12
C VAL A 123 -12.45 -10.72 -9.32
N VAL A 124 -11.60 -9.80 -9.73
CA VAL A 124 -11.40 -8.51 -9.04
C VAL A 124 -11.55 -7.35 -10.04
N ASN A 125 -11.82 -6.17 -9.52
CA ASN A 125 -11.96 -4.95 -10.31
C ASN A 125 -10.73 -4.01 -10.18
N SER A 126 -9.68 -4.47 -9.54
CA SER A 126 -8.43 -3.70 -9.40
C SER A 126 -7.22 -4.63 -9.50
N ASP A 127 -6.25 -4.22 -10.29
CA ASP A 127 -4.95 -4.89 -10.42
C ASP A 127 -4.18 -4.93 -9.10
N SER A 128 -4.44 -3.99 -8.20
CA SER A 128 -3.83 -3.96 -6.87
C SER A 128 -4.10 -5.20 -6.02
N LEU A 129 -5.11 -6.01 -6.38
CA LEU A 129 -5.43 -7.27 -5.72
C LEU A 129 -4.70 -8.48 -6.32
N LYS A 130 -3.94 -8.33 -7.41
CA LYS A 130 -3.15 -9.40 -8.01
C LYS A 130 -2.07 -9.94 -7.07
N TYR A 131 -1.65 -9.20 -6.06
CA TYR A 131 -0.74 -9.70 -5.03
C TYR A 131 -1.26 -10.98 -4.34
N LEU A 132 -2.58 -11.25 -4.38
CA LEU A 132 -3.17 -12.46 -3.82
C LEU A 132 -2.70 -13.74 -4.53
N GLU A 133 -2.16 -13.64 -5.76
CA GLU A 133 -1.56 -14.76 -6.48
C GLU A 133 -0.38 -15.38 -5.72
N LYS A 134 0.37 -14.59 -4.94
CA LYS A 134 1.45 -15.10 -4.09
C LYS A 134 1.00 -16.14 -3.07
N TYR A 135 -0.28 -16.13 -2.71
CA TYR A 135 -0.87 -17.11 -1.77
C TYR A 135 -1.46 -18.34 -2.48
N GLY A 136 -1.49 -18.34 -3.81
CA GLY A 136 -2.00 -19.44 -4.63
C GLY A 136 -3.43 -19.24 -5.12
N PHE A 137 -3.97 -18.02 -5.08
CA PHE A 137 -5.18 -17.66 -5.82
C PHE A 137 -4.87 -17.48 -7.31
N GLU A 138 -5.82 -17.79 -8.15
CA GLU A 138 -5.84 -17.41 -9.56
C GLU A 138 -6.68 -16.12 -9.68
N VAL A 139 -6.04 -15.00 -9.95
CA VAL A 139 -6.71 -13.69 -9.96
C VAL A 139 -7.00 -13.25 -11.38
N ILE A 140 -8.29 -13.10 -11.72
CA ILE A 140 -8.73 -12.49 -12.97
C ILE A 140 -9.08 -11.02 -12.66
N SER A 141 -8.31 -10.10 -13.19
CA SER A 141 -8.59 -8.67 -13.03
C SER A 141 -9.42 -8.16 -14.21
N LEU A 142 -10.47 -7.42 -13.89
CA LEU A 142 -11.28 -6.63 -14.81
C LEU A 142 -10.97 -5.13 -14.68
N ASP A 143 -9.78 -4.79 -14.20
CA ASP A 143 -9.31 -3.40 -14.12
C ASP A 143 -9.16 -2.83 -15.54
N SER A 144 -9.86 -1.75 -15.79
CA SER A 144 -9.82 -1.02 -17.08
C SER A 144 -9.19 0.37 -16.95
N THR A 145 -8.50 0.63 -15.83
CA THR A 145 -7.96 1.96 -15.50
C THR A 145 -6.86 2.37 -16.50
N ASN A 146 -6.00 1.44 -16.87
CA ASN A 146 -4.85 1.71 -17.75
C ASN A 146 -5.09 1.21 -19.19
N GLU A 147 -5.76 0.07 -19.35
CA GLU A 147 -6.07 -0.54 -20.64
C GLU A 147 -7.46 -1.16 -20.64
N ALA A 148 -8.13 -1.16 -21.77
CA ALA A 148 -9.42 -1.85 -21.91
C ALA A 148 -9.26 -3.36 -21.68
N VAL A 149 -10.15 -3.94 -20.88
CA VAL A 149 -10.18 -5.37 -20.65
C VAL A 149 -10.46 -6.09 -21.98
N SER A 150 -9.63 -7.07 -22.35
CA SER A 150 -9.79 -7.77 -23.62
C SER A 150 -11.08 -8.58 -23.68
N ASP A 151 -11.68 -8.69 -24.87
CA ASP A 151 -12.87 -9.54 -25.08
C ASP A 151 -12.62 -10.99 -24.68
N LYS A 152 -11.38 -11.46 -24.83
CA LYS A 152 -10.96 -12.80 -24.39
C LYS A 152 -11.06 -12.94 -22.88
N THR A 153 -10.59 -11.94 -22.13
CA THR A 153 -10.67 -11.93 -20.66
C THR A 153 -12.12 -11.90 -20.20
N ILE A 154 -12.94 -11.06 -20.82
CA ILE A 154 -14.38 -10.97 -20.52
C ILE A 154 -15.07 -12.32 -20.78
N SER A 155 -14.87 -12.91 -21.96
CA SER A 155 -15.49 -14.18 -22.31
C SER A 155 -15.05 -15.31 -21.36
N SER A 156 -13.76 -15.43 -21.07
CA SER A 156 -13.25 -16.46 -20.15
C SER A 156 -13.75 -16.27 -18.71
N THR A 157 -13.99 -15.02 -18.29
CA THR A 157 -14.57 -14.72 -16.99
C THR A 157 -16.03 -15.18 -16.93
N ILE A 158 -16.82 -14.88 -17.97
CA ILE A 158 -18.21 -15.33 -18.09
C ILE A 158 -18.29 -16.86 -18.05
N ASP A 159 -17.42 -17.55 -18.78
CA ASP A 159 -17.34 -19.00 -18.78
C ASP A 159 -17.02 -19.56 -17.40
N SER A 160 -16.05 -18.97 -16.70
CA SER A 160 -15.66 -19.38 -15.34
C SER A 160 -16.81 -19.19 -14.32
N ILE A 161 -17.60 -18.13 -14.45
CA ILE A 161 -18.78 -17.88 -13.61
C ILE A 161 -19.87 -18.92 -13.95
N THR A 162 -20.14 -19.14 -15.24
CA THR A 162 -21.17 -20.07 -15.72
C THR A 162 -20.87 -21.51 -15.30
N ASN A 163 -19.61 -21.91 -15.35
CA ASN A 163 -19.15 -23.23 -14.92
C ASN A 163 -19.04 -23.39 -13.40
N GLY A 164 -19.31 -22.34 -12.64
CA GLY A 164 -19.25 -22.35 -11.18
C GLY A 164 -17.83 -22.41 -10.58
N GLU A 165 -16.82 -22.09 -11.38
CA GLU A 165 -15.43 -21.97 -10.93
C GLU A 165 -15.22 -20.73 -10.04
N VAL A 166 -16.01 -19.69 -10.32
CA VAL A 166 -16.08 -18.45 -9.53
C VAL A 166 -17.46 -18.37 -8.88
N LYS A 167 -17.50 -18.04 -7.60
CA LYS A 167 -18.73 -17.66 -6.88
C LYS A 167 -18.59 -16.22 -6.36
N HIS A 168 -19.75 -15.56 -6.17
CA HIS A 168 -19.79 -14.24 -5.54
C HIS A 168 -19.32 -14.31 -4.11
#